data_e336607001be209280a23f985706d1ec
#
_entry.id   e336607001be209280a23f985706d1ec
#
_cell.length_a   1.000
_cell.length_b   1.000
_cell.length_c   1.000
_cell.angle_alpha   90.00
_cell.angle_beta   90.00
_cell.angle_gamma   90.00
#
_symmetry.space_group_name_H-M   'P 1'
#
loop_
_entity.id
_entity.type
_entity.pdbx_description
1 polymer ?
#
loop_
_entity_poly.entity_id
_entity_poly.type
_entity_poly.pdbx_seq_one_letter_code
_entity_poly.pdbx_strand_id
1 'polypeptide(L)'
;MKFGSVGAVIAAASKKDAVPLLKVGSIPIVRRIVLTLQQAGAFPIVVVTGTEELEVTRQVAPLGVVLIKNTECVEPELFSSVKLGLSYLQGKCDRVVFTPVNAPMFFAQTLQTLLSCDADIITPTYDGRGGHPIVLSSKILPQILAYSGSDGLRGAVRQCDGRRQRIAVPDAGVLMSVHNKPQLRQHLQEHNASLLTPSVKISIDKENMFLNSRLKLLLFLIADLCSVRQACLHMGLSYQKAWDMINQLERELGYAVVTRQHGGKNGGNT
;
A
#
# COMPACT_ATOMS: atom_id res chain seq x y z
N MET A 1 -13.08 8.08 7.85
CA MET A 1 -13.67 7.79 6.52
C MET A 1 -13.24 6.40 6.07
N LYS A 2 -14.15 5.52 5.60
CA LYS A 2 -13.75 4.23 5.00
C LYS A 2 -13.35 4.46 3.54
N PHE A 3 -12.16 4.01 3.15
CA PHE A 3 -11.67 4.15 1.78
C PHE A 3 -12.20 3.05 0.85
N GLY A 4 -12.37 1.85 1.38
CA GLY A 4 -12.82 0.68 0.63
C GLY A 4 -12.81 -0.57 1.49
N SER A 5 -13.27 -1.74 0.94
CA SER A 5 -13.29 -3.00 1.68
C SER A 5 -11.90 -3.59 1.93
N VAL A 6 -10.91 -3.29 1.06
CA VAL A 6 -9.57 -3.88 1.11
C VAL A 6 -8.50 -2.82 0.97
N GLY A 7 -7.70 -2.64 2.01
CA GLY A 7 -6.46 -1.86 1.95
C GLY A 7 -5.24 -2.76 1.84
N ALA A 8 -4.06 -2.18 1.58
CA ALA A 8 -2.81 -2.93 1.55
C ALA A 8 -1.66 -2.20 2.22
N VAL A 9 -0.74 -2.95 2.83
CA VAL A 9 0.51 -2.47 3.42
C VAL A 9 1.68 -3.16 2.75
N ILE A 10 2.61 -2.39 2.23
CA ILE A 10 3.92 -2.83 1.74
C ILE A 10 4.98 -2.33 2.70
N ALA A 11 5.67 -3.22 3.41
CA ALA A 11 6.82 -2.85 4.22
C ALA A 11 8.06 -2.76 3.31
N ALA A 12 8.40 -1.53 2.93
CA ALA A 12 9.50 -1.22 2.00
C ALA A 12 10.69 -0.54 2.70
N ALA A 13 10.68 -0.41 4.02
CA ALA A 13 11.82 0.02 4.79
C ALA A 13 12.85 -1.13 4.85
N SER A 14 13.89 -1.06 4.03
CA SER A 14 14.97 -2.03 3.97
C SER A 14 16.24 -1.46 4.59
N LYS A 15 16.99 -2.31 5.32
CA LYS A 15 18.28 -1.94 5.94
C LYS A 15 19.46 -2.06 5.00
N LYS A 16 19.35 -2.90 3.99
CA LYS A 16 20.48 -3.28 3.09
C LYS A 16 19.97 -3.40 1.64
N ASP A 17 20.85 -3.08 0.71
CA ASP A 17 20.77 -3.41 -0.72
C ASP A 17 19.63 -2.76 -1.51
N ALA A 18 19.04 -1.65 -1.04
CA ALA A 18 17.98 -0.91 -1.76
C ALA A 18 16.91 -1.86 -2.37
N VAL A 19 16.52 -2.90 -1.62
CA VAL A 19 15.62 -3.97 -2.09
C VAL A 19 14.36 -3.44 -2.78
N PRO A 20 13.71 -2.37 -2.31
CA PRO A 20 12.54 -1.83 -3.00
C PRO A 20 12.79 -1.39 -4.44
N LEU A 21 14.02 -0.95 -4.72
CA LEU A 21 14.44 -0.40 -6.02
C LEU A 21 15.07 -1.45 -6.94
N LEU A 22 15.42 -2.63 -6.43
CA LEU A 22 15.93 -3.72 -7.26
C LEU A 22 14.93 -4.01 -8.38
N LYS A 23 15.45 -4.18 -9.59
CA LYS A 23 14.64 -4.52 -10.75
C LYS A 23 14.54 -6.04 -10.92
N VAL A 24 13.31 -6.51 -11.07
CA VAL A 24 13.00 -7.85 -11.55
C VAL A 24 12.46 -7.69 -12.97
N GLY A 25 13.26 -8.02 -13.97
CA GLY A 25 13.07 -7.56 -15.33
C GLY A 25 13.33 -6.05 -15.44
N SER A 26 12.42 -5.31 -16.07
CA SER A 26 12.52 -3.83 -16.21
C SER A 26 11.84 -3.06 -15.07
N ILE A 27 11.09 -3.73 -14.20
CA ILE A 27 10.19 -3.09 -13.22
C ILE A 27 10.81 -3.18 -11.82
N PRO A 28 10.95 -2.05 -11.09
CA PRO A 28 11.33 -2.08 -9.68
C PRO A 28 10.36 -2.91 -8.83
N ILE A 29 10.89 -3.62 -7.84
CA ILE A 29 10.13 -4.54 -7.00
C ILE A 29 8.93 -3.85 -6.34
N VAL A 30 9.14 -2.71 -5.71
CA VAL A 30 8.06 -1.96 -5.04
C VAL A 30 6.95 -1.59 -6.03
N ARG A 31 7.31 -1.16 -7.24
CA ARG A 31 6.33 -0.84 -8.28
C ARG A 31 5.56 -2.07 -8.75
N ARG A 32 6.23 -3.22 -8.89
CA ARG A 32 5.62 -4.50 -9.25
C ARG A 32 4.54 -4.90 -8.25
N ILE A 33 4.85 -4.85 -6.95
CA ILE A 33 3.89 -5.17 -5.89
C ILE A 33 2.68 -4.23 -5.92
N VAL A 34 2.91 -2.91 -6.07
CA VAL A 34 1.82 -1.93 -6.16
C VAL A 34 0.89 -2.26 -7.33
N LEU A 35 1.43 -2.55 -8.52
CA LEU A 35 0.63 -2.91 -9.69
C LEU A 35 -0.22 -4.16 -9.44
N THR A 36 0.37 -5.22 -8.87
CA THR A 36 -0.35 -6.45 -8.55
C THR A 36 -1.48 -6.21 -7.53
N LEU A 37 -1.23 -5.40 -6.50
CA LEU A 37 -2.23 -5.05 -5.50
C LEU A 37 -3.37 -4.22 -6.10
N GLN A 38 -3.07 -3.27 -7.00
CA GLN A 38 -4.09 -2.49 -7.71
C GLN A 38 -4.96 -3.36 -8.60
N GLN A 39 -4.37 -4.32 -9.31
CA GLN A 39 -5.09 -5.31 -10.12
C GLN A 39 -6.06 -6.17 -9.29
N ALA A 40 -5.67 -6.49 -8.06
CA ALA A 40 -6.54 -7.21 -7.14
C ALA A 40 -7.61 -6.32 -6.46
N GLY A 41 -7.64 -5.02 -6.79
CA GLY A 41 -8.64 -4.09 -6.25
C GLY A 41 -8.29 -3.49 -4.89
N ALA A 42 -7.07 -3.62 -4.40
CA ALA A 42 -6.66 -3.03 -3.12
C ALA A 42 -6.58 -1.50 -3.22
N PHE A 43 -7.24 -0.81 -2.31
CA PHE A 43 -7.19 0.64 -2.12
C PHE A 43 -7.65 1.03 -0.71
N PRO A 44 -6.92 1.91 0.02
CA PRO A 44 -5.64 2.49 -0.36
C PRO A 44 -4.48 1.50 -0.21
N ILE A 45 -3.38 1.76 -0.92
CA ILE A 45 -2.13 1.02 -0.76
C ILE A 45 -1.15 1.89 0.00
N VAL A 46 -0.71 1.43 1.16
CA VAL A 46 0.27 2.11 2.01
C VAL A 46 1.65 1.50 1.75
N VAL A 47 2.59 2.34 1.37
CA VAL A 47 4.01 1.96 1.23
C VAL A 47 4.78 2.59 2.38
N VAL A 48 5.28 1.77 3.30
CA VAL A 48 6.09 2.23 4.42
C VAL A 48 7.54 2.24 3.99
N THR A 49 8.12 3.44 3.89
CA THR A 49 9.48 3.68 3.40
C THR A 49 10.50 3.82 4.53
N GLY A 50 11.77 3.65 4.21
CA GLY A 50 12.91 3.85 5.10
C GLY A 50 13.89 4.89 4.56
N THR A 51 15.17 4.54 4.53
CA THR A 51 16.28 5.42 4.10
C THR A 51 16.17 5.86 2.64
N GLU A 52 15.66 4.98 1.76
CA GLU A 52 15.50 5.27 0.32
C GLU A 52 14.14 5.90 -0.02
N GLU A 53 13.55 6.63 0.93
CA GLU A 53 12.22 7.24 0.77
C GLU A 53 12.07 8.02 -0.54
N LEU A 54 13.04 8.85 -0.89
CA LEU A 54 12.95 9.73 -2.05
C LEU A 54 12.86 8.95 -3.37
N GLU A 55 13.72 7.95 -3.53
CA GLU A 55 13.78 7.12 -4.72
C GLU A 55 12.56 6.20 -4.82
N VAL A 56 12.13 5.61 -3.73
CA VAL A 56 10.90 4.80 -3.65
C VAL A 56 9.69 5.66 -3.99
N THR A 57 9.60 6.88 -3.44
CA THR A 57 8.53 7.84 -3.75
C THR A 57 8.44 8.12 -5.24
N ARG A 58 9.57 8.38 -5.91
CA ARG A 58 9.60 8.61 -7.37
C ARG A 58 9.02 7.44 -8.17
N GLN A 59 9.21 6.22 -7.70
CA GLN A 59 8.72 5.01 -8.39
C GLN A 59 7.22 4.79 -8.23
N VAL A 60 6.64 5.11 -7.07
CA VAL A 60 5.27 4.70 -6.73
C VAL A 60 4.28 5.84 -6.55
N ALA A 61 4.71 7.07 -6.29
CA ALA A 61 3.80 8.22 -6.15
C ALA A 61 2.88 8.44 -7.38
N PRO A 62 3.35 8.23 -8.64
CA PRO A 62 2.46 8.32 -9.81
C PRO A 62 1.35 7.27 -9.83
N LEU A 63 1.46 6.20 -9.06
CA LEU A 63 0.48 5.12 -8.96
C LEU A 63 -0.64 5.41 -7.94
N GLY A 64 -0.58 6.53 -7.22
CA GLY A 64 -1.62 6.91 -6.25
C GLY A 64 -1.60 6.06 -4.99
N VAL A 65 -0.43 5.88 -4.40
CA VAL A 65 -0.22 5.21 -3.11
C VAL A 65 -0.07 6.22 -1.98
N VAL A 66 -0.32 5.77 -0.75
CA VAL A 66 -0.04 6.51 0.47
C VAL A 66 1.37 6.18 0.94
N LEU A 67 2.19 7.18 1.16
CA LEU A 67 3.58 7.04 1.61
C LEU A 67 3.67 7.38 3.10
N ILE A 68 4.28 6.49 3.88
CA ILE A 68 4.56 6.70 5.30
C ILE A 68 6.04 6.42 5.54
N LYS A 69 6.76 7.40 6.08
CA LYS A 69 8.15 7.23 6.45
C LYS A 69 8.25 6.57 7.81
N ASN A 70 8.97 5.47 7.91
CA ASN A 70 9.41 4.95 9.19
C ASN A 70 10.65 5.73 9.62
N THR A 71 10.47 6.61 10.61
CA THR A 71 11.54 7.43 11.19
C THR A 71 12.23 6.74 12.36
N GLU A 72 11.70 5.62 12.83
CA GLU A 72 12.32 4.84 13.88
C GLU A 72 13.60 4.20 13.37
N CYS A 73 14.64 5.01 13.46
CA CYS A 73 16.03 4.58 13.64
C CYS A 73 16.78 3.85 12.54
N VAL A 74 18.07 3.95 12.74
CA VAL A 74 19.21 3.27 12.12
C VAL A 74 18.96 1.79 11.77
N GLU A 75 17.98 1.14 12.41
CA GLU A 75 17.57 -0.24 12.15
C GLU A 75 16.05 -0.45 12.30
N PRO A 76 15.22 -0.03 11.34
CA PRO A 76 13.80 -0.32 11.42
C PRO A 76 13.58 -1.84 11.40
N GLU A 77 13.05 -2.38 12.47
CA GLU A 77 12.53 -3.74 12.43
C GLU A 77 11.37 -3.81 11.45
N LEU A 78 11.26 -4.91 10.69
CA LEU A 78 10.15 -5.11 9.75
C LEU A 78 8.81 -4.86 10.44
N PHE A 79 8.67 -5.28 11.68
CA PHE A 79 7.41 -5.18 12.42
C PHE A 79 7.03 -3.75 12.79
N SER A 80 7.98 -2.85 13.06
CA SER A 80 7.67 -1.42 13.28
C SER A 80 7.06 -0.80 12.02
N SER A 81 7.61 -1.12 10.85
CA SER A 81 7.04 -0.69 9.56
C SER A 81 5.65 -1.27 9.32
N VAL A 82 5.42 -2.55 9.67
CA VAL A 82 4.10 -3.18 9.59
C VAL A 82 3.10 -2.43 10.47
N LYS A 83 3.44 -2.17 11.73
CA LYS A 83 2.58 -1.44 12.67
C LYS A 83 2.19 -0.07 12.15
N LEU A 84 3.13 0.71 11.59
CA LEU A 84 2.84 2.02 11.01
C LEU A 84 1.77 1.93 9.89
N GLY A 85 1.94 0.99 8.96
CA GLY A 85 1.00 0.80 7.88
C GLY A 85 -0.38 0.30 8.35
N LEU A 86 -0.41 -0.67 9.28
CA LEU A 86 -1.65 -1.21 9.83
C LEU A 86 -2.39 -0.16 10.67
N SER A 87 -1.69 0.63 11.48
CA SER A 87 -2.25 1.72 12.27
C SER A 87 -2.93 2.76 11.38
N TYR A 88 -2.30 3.11 10.24
CA TYR A 88 -2.93 4.03 9.27
C TYR A 88 -4.23 3.47 8.69
N LEU A 89 -4.29 2.16 8.40
CA LEU A 89 -5.47 1.52 7.80
C LEU A 89 -6.55 1.13 8.82
N GLN A 90 -6.25 1.18 10.10
CA GLN A 90 -7.21 0.84 11.16
C GLN A 90 -8.46 1.72 11.07
N GLY A 91 -9.63 1.09 11.05
CA GLY A 91 -10.91 1.77 10.91
C GLY A 91 -11.24 2.29 9.50
N LYS A 92 -10.32 2.14 8.52
CA LYS A 92 -10.50 2.64 7.15
C LYS A 92 -10.85 1.55 6.14
N CYS A 93 -10.51 0.31 6.43
CA CYS A 93 -10.77 -0.86 5.57
C CYS A 93 -11.34 -2.01 6.40
N ASP A 94 -12.04 -2.93 5.75
CA ASP A 94 -12.54 -4.14 6.39
C ASP A 94 -11.48 -5.24 6.44
N ARG A 95 -10.60 -5.27 5.44
CA ARG A 95 -9.47 -6.18 5.32
C ARG A 95 -8.20 -5.45 4.92
N VAL A 96 -7.07 -5.97 5.37
CA VAL A 96 -5.75 -5.45 5.02
C VAL A 96 -4.88 -6.57 4.47
N VAL A 97 -4.35 -6.36 3.29
CA VAL A 97 -3.32 -7.20 2.67
C VAL A 97 -1.97 -6.72 3.16
N PHE A 98 -1.15 -7.61 3.68
CA PHE A 98 0.24 -7.31 4.03
C PHE A 98 1.21 -8.12 3.18
N THR A 99 2.22 -7.45 2.66
CA THR A 99 3.38 -8.09 2.03
C THR A 99 4.67 -7.35 2.35
N PRO A 100 5.76 -8.06 2.67
CA PRO A 100 7.08 -7.44 2.71
C PRO A 100 7.55 -7.18 1.27
N VAL A 101 8.37 -6.15 1.08
CA VAL A 101 8.85 -5.76 -0.25
C VAL A 101 9.69 -6.84 -0.96
N ASN A 102 10.29 -7.76 -0.20
CA ASN A 102 11.09 -8.84 -0.77
C ASN A 102 10.30 -10.02 -1.35
N ALA A 103 8.96 -10.00 -1.28
CA ALA A 103 8.06 -11.03 -1.82
C ALA A 103 7.19 -10.49 -2.98
N PRO A 104 7.76 -10.21 -4.18
CA PRO A 104 7.08 -9.45 -5.23
C PRO A 104 6.35 -10.28 -6.28
N MET A 105 6.37 -11.62 -6.19
CA MET A 105 6.06 -12.47 -7.33
C MET A 105 4.69 -13.18 -7.26
N PHE A 106 3.85 -12.85 -6.30
CA PHE A 106 2.49 -13.37 -6.23
C PHE A 106 1.58 -12.76 -7.32
N PHE A 107 0.60 -13.53 -7.79
CA PHE A 107 -0.37 -13.06 -8.78
C PHE A 107 -1.56 -12.34 -8.15
N ALA A 108 -2.16 -11.39 -8.90
CA ALA A 108 -3.39 -10.71 -8.48
C ALA A 108 -4.55 -11.71 -8.27
N GLN A 109 -4.65 -12.75 -9.10
CA GLN A 109 -5.65 -13.80 -8.97
C GLN A 109 -5.50 -14.57 -7.66
N THR A 110 -4.27 -14.85 -7.24
CA THR A 110 -3.99 -15.46 -5.92
C THR A 110 -4.57 -14.59 -4.81
N LEU A 111 -4.32 -13.29 -4.86
CA LEU A 111 -4.85 -12.38 -3.86
C LEU A 111 -6.39 -12.33 -3.88
N GLN A 112 -7.03 -12.33 -5.05
CA GLN A 112 -8.49 -12.40 -5.17
C GLN A 112 -9.04 -13.68 -4.52
N THR A 113 -8.37 -14.83 -4.73
CA THR A 113 -8.72 -16.09 -4.06
C THR A 113 -8.64 -15.96 -2.54
N LEU A 114 -7.59 -15.37 -2.00
CA LEU A 114 -7.46 -15.16 -0.55
C LEU A 114 -8.56 -14.22 -0.02
N LEU A 115 -8.89 -13.16 -0.77
CA LEU A 115 -9.92 -12.20 -0.39
C LEU A 115 -11.34 -12.77 -0.43
N SER A 116 -11.59 -13.85 -1.17
CA SER A 116 -12.89 -14.53 -1.17
C SER A 116 -13.12 -15.40 0.07
N CYS A 117 -12.08 -15.70 0.85
CA CYS A 117 -12.18 -16.53 2.04
C CYS A 117 -12.67 -15.73 3.25
N ASP A 118 -13.49 -16.37 4.09
CA ASP A 118 -14.02 -15.75 5.31
C ASP A 118 -13.25 -16.24 6.55
N ALA A 119 -12.08 -15.64 6.79
CA ALA A 119 -11.29 -15.83 7.99
C ALA A 119 -10.61 -14.52 8.40
N ASP A 120 -10.16 -14.43 9.67
CA ASP A 120 -9.54 -13.22 10.18
C ASP A 120 -8.07 -13.10 9.77
N ILE A 121 -7.43 -14.26 9.58
CA ILE A 121 -6.04 -14.35 9.14
C ILE A 121 -5.96 -15.40 8.04
N ILE A 122 -5.60 -14.97 6.83
CA ILE A 122 -5.51 -15.85 5.67
C ILE A 122 -4.08 -15.84 5.16
N THR A 123 -3.50 -17.04 5.04
CA THR A 123 -2.13 -17.22 4.56
C THR A 123 -2.15 -18.13 3.33
N PRO A 124 -1.60 -17.72 2.17
CA PRO A 124 -1.43 -18.61 1.04
C PRO A 124 -0.41 -19.70 1.36
N THR A 125 -0.63 -20.89 0.79
CA THR A 125 0.35 -21.97 0.85
C THR A 125 0.63 -22.52 -0.53
N TYR A 126 1.90 -22.83 -0.79
CA TYR A 126 2.35 -23.58 -1.93
C TYR A 126 3.24 -24.72 -1.43
N ASP A 127 3.00 -25.95 -1.89
CA ASP A 127 3.68 -27.17 -1.40
C ASP A 127 3.70 -27.25 0.14
N GLY A 128 2.57 -26.95 0.78
CA GLY A 128 2.41 -27.03 2.24
C GLY A 128 3.12 -25.90 3.03
N ARG A 129 3.89 -25.04 2.38
CA ARG A 129 4.63 -23.92 3.01
C ARG A 129 3.83 -22.63 2.90
N GLY A 130 3.76 -21.88 4.01
CA GLY A 130 3.08 -20.59 4.05
C GLY A 130 3.93 -19.48 3.42
N GLY A 131 3.28 -18.55 2.70
CA GLY A 131 3.93 -17.47 1.97
C GLY A 131 3.25 -16.11 2.15
N HIS A 132 3.53 -15.21 1.22
CA HIS A 132 2.96 -13.86 1.14
C HIS A 132 2.21 -13.67 -0.18
N PRO A 133 1.25 -12.73 -0.23
CA PRO A 133 0.77 -11.84 0.83
C PRO A 133 -0.10 -12.57 1.87
N ILE A 134 -0.25 -12.00 3.06
CA ILE A 134 -1.25 -12.43 4.03
C ILE A 134 -2.42 -11.43 4.05
N VAL A 135 -3.62 -11.92 4.35
CA VAL A 135 -4.81 -11.09 4.51
C VAL A 135 -5.22 -11.09 5.97
N LEU A 136 -5.47 -9.89 6.50
CA LEU A 136 -5.83 -9.64 7.88
C LEU A 136 -7.20 -8.96 7.94
N SER A 137 -8.11 -9.44 8.77
CA SER A 137 -9.35 -8.73 9.08
C SER A 137 -9.06 -7.49 9.94
N SER A 138 -9.77 -6.40 9.70
CA SER A 138 -9.65 -5.19 10.54
C SER A 138 -9.94 -5.45 12.01
N LYS A 139 -10.73 -6.47 12.32
CA LYS A 139 -11.10 -6.87 13.69
C LYS A 139 -9.90 -7.24 14.56
N ILE A 140 -8.86 -7.85 13.97
CA ILE A 140 -7.68 -8.30 14.69
C ILE A 140 -6.55 -7.28 14.74
N LEU A 141 -6.65 -6.18 13.97
CA LEU A 141 -5.60 -5.16 13.94
C LEU A 141 -5.27 -4.59 15.33
N PRO A 142 -6.24 -4.29 16.22
CA PRO A 142 -5.91 -3.83 17.56
C PRO A 142 -5.01 -4.79 18.34
N GLN A 143 -5.23 -6.10 18.22
CA GLN A 143 -4.41 -7.11 18.88
C GLN A 143 -2.99 -7.17 18.29
N ILE A 144 -2.87 -7.09 16.95
CA ILE A 144 -1.57 -7.04 16.27
C ILE A 144 -0.78 -5.79 16.68
N LEU A 145 -1.44 -4.64 16.74
CA LEU A 145 -0.81 -3.36 17.09
C LEU A 145 -0.37 -3.32 18.55
N ALA A 146 -1.11 -3.96 19.46
CA ALA A 146 -0.76 -4.07 20.88
C ALA A 146 0.38 -5.04 21.17
N TYR A 147 0.74 -5.93 20.22
CA TYR A 147 1.79 -6.92 20.43
C TYR A 147 3.17 -6.28 20.60
N SER A 148 3.88 -6.67 21.66
CA SER A 148 5.22 -6.16 22.03
C SER A 148 6.31 -7.24 22.14
N GLY A 149 5.97 -8.49 21.76
CA GLY A 149 6.94 -9.59 21.81
C GLY A 149 7.98 -9.52 20.68
N SER A 150 9.04 -10.29 20.83
CA SER A 150 10.22 -10.30 19.94
C SER A 150 10.01 -11.01 18.60
N ASP A 151 8.94 -11.84 18.45
CA ASP A 151 8.69 -12.63 17.25
C ASP A 151 8.07 -11.81 16.10
N GLY A 152 7.99 -10.49 16.22
CA GLY A 152 7.47 -9.57 15.20
C GLY A 152 6.03 -9.90 14.78
N LEU A 153 5.70 -9.70 13.49
CA LEU A 153 4.36 -9.98 12.98
C LEU A 153 3.95 -11.45 13.15
N ARG A 154 4.90 -12.38 13.04
CA ARG A 154 4.61 -13.80 13.22
C ARG A 154 4.13 -14.12 14.64
N GLY A 155 4.76 -13.52 15.63
CA GLY A 155 4.35 -13.64 17.03
C GLY A 155 2.99 -12.99 17.27
N ALA A 156 2.79 -11.77 16.77
CA ALA A 156 1.51 -11.07 16.85
C ALA A 156 0.36 -11.90 16.26
N VAL A 157 0.54 -12.42 15.05
CA VAL A 157 -0.44 -13.28 14.38
C VAL A 157 -0.73 -14.56 15.18
N ARG A 158 0.30 -15.17 15.81
CA ARG A 158 0.09 -16.38 16.64
C ARG A 158 -0.71 -16.10 17.91
N GLN A 159 -0.61 -14.91 18.49
CA GLN A 159 -1.31 -14.55 19.73
C GLN A 159 -2.72 -14.01 19.50
N CYS A 160 -3.07 -13.65 18.25
CA CYS A 160 -4.42 -13.19 17.95
C CYS A 160 -5.45 -14.32 18.10
N ASP A 161 -6.64 -13.98 18.63
CA ASP A 161 -7.77 -14.91 18.78
C ASP A 161 -8.55 -15.14 17.49
N GLY A 162 -8.15 -14.50 16.38
CA GLY A 162 -8.82 -14.58 15.10
C GLY A 162 -8.77 -15.98 14.45
N ARG A 163 -9.82 -16.31 13.69
CA ARG A 163 -9.89 -17.54 12.90
C ARG A 163 -8.83 -17.51 11.80
N ARG A 164 -7.95 -18.52 11.79
CA ARG A 164 -6.85 -18.66 10.82
C ARG A 164 -7.21 -19.66 9.75
N GLN A 165 -6.88 -19.32 8.50
CA GLN A 165 -7.05 -20.23 7.38
C GLN A 165 -5.80 -20.22 6.50
N ARG A 166 -5.36 -21.40 6.11
CA ARG A 166 -4.28 -21.60 5.14
C ARG A 166 -4.91 -22.08 3.84
N ILE A 167 -4.64 -21.36 2.75
CA ILE A 167 -5.23 -21.61 1.44
C ILE A 167 -4.14 -22.11 0.50
N ALA A 168 -4.31 -23.33 -0.01
CA ALA A 168 -3.45 -23.85 -1.05
C ALA A 168 -3.74 -23.12 -2.37
N VAL A 169 -2.71 -22.55 -2.97
CA VAL A 169 -2.79 -21.79 -4.22
C VAL A 169 -1.81 -22.35 -5.24
N PRO A 170 -2.16 -22.38 -6.54
CA PRO A 170 -1.26 -22.83 -7.60
C PRO A 170 -0.29 -21.71 -8.02
N ASP A 171 0.31 -21.03 -7.06
CA ASP A 171 1.17 -19.85 -7.27
C ASP A 171 2.46 -19.99 -6.45
N ALA A 172 3.52 -20.47 -7.08
CA ALA A 172 4.83 -20.58 -6.44
C ALA A 172 5.40 -19.20 -6.03
N GLY A 173 4.92 -18.12 -6.65
CA GLY A 173 5.32 -16.75 -6.36
C GLY A 173 5.11 -16.33 -4.92
N VAL A 174 4.15 -16.95 -4.21
CA VAL A 174 3.88 -16.66 -2.78
C VAL A 174 5.05 -17.02 -1.86
N LEU A 175 5.93 -17.94 -2.30
CA LEU A 175 7.14 -18.34 -1.56
C LEU A 175 8.41 -17.65 -2.06
N MET A 176 8.34 -16.93 -3.19
CA MET A 176 9.53 -16.36 -3.81
C MET A 176 10.00 -15.10 -3.12
N SER A 177 11.28 -15.10 -2.75
CA SER A 177 11.97 -13.91 -2.24
C SER A 177 12.97 -13.42 -3.26
N VAL A 178 13.22 -12.11 -3.28
CA VAL A 178 14.24 -11.48 -4.16
C VAL A 178 15.65 -12.00 -3.96
N HIS A 179 15.92 -12.64 -2.83
CA HIS A 179 17.21 -13.28 -2.55
C HIS A 179 17.40 -14.58 -3.35
N ASN A 180 16.34 -15.12 -3.95
CA ASN A 180 16.36 -16.36 -4.73
C ASN A 180 16.30 -16.09 -6.24
N LYS A 181 17.35 -15.46 -6.77
CA LYS A 181 17.43 -14.97 -8.16
C LYS A 181 17.15 -16.01 -9.26
N PRO A 182 17.58 -17.29 -9.18
CA PRO A 182 17.27 -18.27 -10.23
C PRO A 182 15.77 -18.54 -10.37
N GLN A 183 15.05 -18.74 -9.25
CA GLN A 183 13.61 -18.99 -9.26
C GLN A 183 12.82 -17.78 -9.75
N LEU A 184 13.28 -16.56 -9.43
CA LEU A 184 12.65 -15.33 -9.92
C LEU A 184 12.71 -15.22 -11.44
N ARG A 185 13.81 -15.61 -12.08
CA ARG A 185 13.95 -15.56 -13.55
C ARG A 185 12.97 -16.50 -14.25
N GLN A 186 12.80 -17.70 -13.72
CA GLN A 186 11.89 -18.69 -14.29
C GLN A 186 10.43 -18.21 -14.23
N HIS A 187 10.02 -17.59 -13.12
CA HIS A 187 8.65 -17.13 -12.91
C HIS A 187 8.36 -15.74 -13.53
N LEU A 188 9.41 -15.03 -13.95
CA LEU A 188 9.31 -13.65 -14.39
C LEU A 188 8.43 -13.46 -15.63
N GLN A 189 8.50 -14.38 -16.57
CA GLN A 189 7.75 -14.29 -17.83
C GLN A 189 6.24 -14.34 -17.57
N GLU A 190 5.79 -15.32 -16.79
CA GLU A 190 4.38 -15.46 -16.39
C GLU A 190 3.92 -14.27 -15.58
N HIS A 191 4.72 -13.84 -14.60
CA HIS A 191 4.37 -12.68 -13.78
C HIS A 191 4.31 -11.39 -14.60
N ASN A 192 5.20 -11.18 -15.57
CA ASN A 192 5.10 -10.04 -16.48
C ASN A 192 3.84 -10.08 -17.34
N ALA A 193 3.48 -11.25 -17.86
CA ALA A 193 2.24 -11.43 -18.62
C ALA A 193 1.00 -11.12 -17.75
N SER A 194 1.01 -11.53 -16.49
CA SER A 194 -0.10 -11.26 -15.55
C SER A 194 -0.25 -9.78 -15.21
N LEU A 195 0.82 -8.96 -15.31
CA LEU A 195 0.75 -7.52 -15.11
C LEU A 195 0.14 -6.75 -16.30
N LEU A 196 -0.01 -7.41 -17.44
CA LEU A 196 -0.63 -6.84 -18.63
C LEU A 196 -2.16 -6.92 -18.49
N THR A 197 -2.75 -5.95 -17.81
CA THR A 197 -4.20 -5.85 -17.69
C THR A 197 -4.72 -4.61 -18.37
N PRO A 198 -5.87 -4.69 -19.06
CA PRO A 198 -6.55 -3.51 -19.52
C PRO A 198 -6.94 -2.66 -18.31
N SER A 199 -6.56 -1.40 -18.31
CA SER A 199 -6.94 -0.45 -17.26
C SER A 199 -7.85 0.63 -17.86
N VAL A 200 -8.97 0.89 -17.18
CA VAL A 200 -9.82 2.05 -17.49
C VAL A 200 -9.44 3.16 -16.51
N LYS A 201 -8.97 4.28 -17.04
CA LYS A 201 -8.77 5.49 -16.26
C LYS A 201 -9.95 6.39 -16.48
N ILE A 202 -10.68 6.68 -15.42
CA ILE A 202 -11.79 7.63 -15.47
C ILE A 202 -11.23 9.00 -15.15
N SER A 203 -11.38 9.92 -16.09
CA SER A 203 -11.13 11.35 -15.90
C SER A 203 -12.41 12.12 -16.20
N ILE A 204 -12.51 13.34 -15.71
CA ILE A 204 -13.53 14.29 -16.12
C ILE A 204 -12.79 15.43 -16.80
N ASP A 205 -13.15 15.66 -18.04
CA ASP A 205 -12.50 16.62 -18.92
C ASP A 205 -13.55 17.65 -19.39
N LYS A 206 -13.12 18.89 -19.60
CA LYS A 206 -13.86 19.93 -20.32
C LYS A 206 -12.99 20.38 -21.47
N GLU A 207 -12.22 21.44 -21.32
CA GLU A 207 -11.12 21.77 -22.24
C GLU A 207 -9.84 21.04 -21.86
N ASN A 208 -9.66 20.82 -20.57
CA ASN A 208 -8.54 20.09 -19.98
C ASN A 208 -9.05 19.11 -18.92
N MET A 209 -8.28 18.06 -18.68
CA MET A 209 -8.58 17.11 -17.63
C MET A 209 -8.45 17.79 -16.26
N PHE A 210 -9.54 17.85 -15.49
CA PHE A 210 -9.56 18.48 -14.19
C PHE A 210 -9.83 17.54 -13.01
N LEU A 211 -10.30 16.31 -13.25
CA LEU A 211 -10.47 15.28 -12.22
C LEU A 211 -9.87 13.95 -12.69
N ASN A 212 -9.01 13.38 -11.87
CA ASN A 212 -8.37 12.09 -12.11
C ASN A 212 -8.14 11.33 -10.79
N SER A 213 -7.66 10.08 -10.87
CA SER A 213 -7.41 9.22 -9.71
C SER A 213 -6.46 9.85 -8.67
N ARG A 214 -5.49 10.66 -9.11
CA ARG A 214 -4.53 11.31 -8.22
C ARG A 214 -5.17 12.45 -7.44
N LEU A 215 -6.00 13.26 -8.09
CA LEU A 215 -6.77 14.30 -7.43
C LEU A 215 -7.82 13.71 -6.49
N LYS A 216 -8.49 12.62 -6.91
CA LYS A 216 -9.39 11.86 -6.04
C LYS A 216 -8.68 11.45 -4.74
N LEU A 217 -7.49 10.84 -4.81
CA LEU A 217 -6.72 10.45 -3.63
C LEU A 217 -6.35 11.66 -2.77
N LEU A 218 -5.94 12.79 -3.40
CA LEU A 218 -5.62 14.03 -2.67
C LEU A 218 -6.81 14.50 -1.84
N LEU A 219 -8.00 14.56 -2.44
CA LEU A 219 -9.21 14.99 -1.74
C LEU A 219 -9.60 14.03 -0.60
N PHE A 220 -9.45 12.72 -0.80
CA PHE A 220 -9.67 11.74 0.27
C PHE A 220 -8.70 11.94 1.44
N LEU A 221 -7.42 12.15 1.16
CA LEU A 221 -6.42 12.39 2.20
C LEU A 221 -6.65 13.71 2.93
N ILE A 222 -7.06 14.76 2.23
CA ILE A 222 -7.42 16.05 2.85
C ILE A 222 -8.61 15.85 3.80
N ALA A 223 -9.66 15.14 3.35
CA ALA A 223 -10.84 14.87 4.17
C ALA A 223 -10.54 13.98 5.40
N ASP A 224 -9.57 13.08 5.30
CA ASP A 224 -9.15 12.18 6.38
C ASP A 224 -8.24 12.87 7.40
N LEU A 225 -7.27 13.66 6.90
CA LEU A 225 -6.21 14.27 7.70
C LEU A 225 -6.51 15.72 8.10
N CYS A 226 -7.57 16.33 7.56
CA CYS A 226 -7.91 17.73 7.72
C CYS A 226 -6.73 18.68 7.44
N SER A 227 -5.83 18.31 6.51
CA SER A 227 -4.61 19.05 6.21
C SER A 227 -4.07 18.77 4.81
N VAL A 228 -4.04 19.79 3.95
CA VAL A 228 -3.40 19.71 2.63
C VAL A 228 -1.92 19.36 2.75
N ARG A 229 -1.23 19.93 3.75
CA ARG A 229 0.20 19.68 3.95
C ARG A 229 0.49 18.22 4.27
N GLN A 230 -0.29 17.61 5.16
CA GLN A 230 -0.14 16.19 5.50
C GLN A 230 -0.50 15.29 4.32
N ALA A 231 -1.57 15.61 3.60
CA ALA A 231 -1.95 14.89 2.38
C ALA A 231 -0.82 14.92 1.33
N CYS A 232 -0.16 16.06 1.15
CA CYS A 232 0.99 16.20 0.26
C CYS A 232 2.15 15.29 0.66
N LEU A 233 2.48 15.22 1.95
CA LEU A 233 3.54 14.33 2.47
C LEU A 233 3.23 12.87 2.13
N HIS A 234 2.00 12.41 2.39
CA HIS A 234 1.58 11.05 2.09
C HIS A 234 1.51 10.71 0.60
N MET A 235 1.46 11.70 -0.27
CA MET A 235 1.42 11.51 -1.72
C MET A 235 2.76 11.76 -2.41
N GLY A 236 3.79 12.20 -1.69
CA GLY A 236 5.02 12.70 -2.29
C GLY A 236 4.75 13.83 -3.30
N LEU A 237 3.84 14.75 -2.94
CA LEU A 237 3.38 15.85 -3.78
C LEU A 237 3.86 17.18 -3.19
N SER A 238 4.32 18.12 -4.04
CA SER A 238 4.61 19.45 -3.55
C SER A 238 3.32 20.19 -3.18
N TYR A 239 3.40 21.04 -2.17
CA TYR A 239 2.26 21.85 -1.69
C TYR A 239 1.68 22.73 -2.79
N GLN A 240 2.55 23.35 -3.60
CA GLN A 240 2.14 24.17 -4.75
C GLN A 240 1.32 23.35 -5.75
N LYS A 241 1.83 22.19 -6.14
CA LYS A 241 1.14 21.31 -7.12
C LYS A 241 -0.21 20.80 -6.61
N ALA A 242 -0.34 20.55 -5.30
CA ALA A 242 -1.64 20.18 -4.72
C ALA A 242 -2.65 21.31 -4.86
N TRP A 243 -2.25 22.54 -4.55
CA TRP A 243 -3.11 23.71 -4.70
C TRP A 243 -3.45 24.01 -6.17
N ASP A 244 -2.51 23.82 -7.08
CA ASP A 244 -2.79 23.97 -8.52
C ASP A 244 -3.89 23.00 -8.97
N MET A 245 -3.83 21.73 -8.52
CA MET A 245 -4.85 20.72 -8.81
C MET A 245 -6.22 21.07 -8.18
N ILE A 246 -6.23 21.52 -6.93
CA ILE A 246 -7.47 21.92 -6.22
C ILE A 246 -8.08 23.15 -6.89
N ASN A 247 -7.30 24.19 -7.13
CA ASN A 247 -7.76 25.43 -7.75
C ASN A 247 -8.29 25.20 -9.18
N GLN A 248 -7.66 24.29 -9.92
CA GLN A 248 -8.18 23.90 -11.24
C GLN A 248 -9.55 23.23 -11.11
N LEU A 249 -9.70 22.26 -10.20
CA LEU A 249 -10.98 21.60 -9.95
C LEU A 249 -12.06 22.62 -9.54
N GLU A 250 -11.77 23.50 -8.60
CA GLU A 250 -12.72 24.50 -8.09
C GLU A 250 -13.16 25.47 -9.20
N ARG A 251 -12.25 25.89 -10.09
CA ARG A 251 -12.58 26.71 -11.24
C ARG A 251 -13.54 26.02 -12.22
N GLU A 252 -13.32 24.73 -12.49
CA GLU A 252 -14.17 23.98 -13.43
C GLU A 252 -15.55 23.66 -12.83
N LEU A 253 -15.63 23.46 -11.53
CA LEU A 253 -16.90 23.21 -10.81
C LEU A 253 -17.67 24.49 -10.49
N GLY A 254 -17.00 25.63 -10.39
CA GLY A 254 -17.60 26.90 -10.00
C GLY A 254 -17.87 27.06 -8.50
N TYR A 255 -17.39 26.14 -7.66
CA TYR A 255 -17.51 26.19 -6.20
C TYR A 255 -16.28 25.61 -5.50
N ALA A 256 -16.08 26.02 -4.23
CA ALA A 256 -14.99 25.49 -3.43
C ALA A 256 -15.24 24.06 -2.96
N VAL A 257 -14.29 23.16 -3.17
CA VAL A 257 -14.31 21.77 -2.69
C VAL A 257 -13.52 21.59 -1.40
N VAL A 258 -12.65 22.55 -1.07
CA VAL A 258 -11.83 22.55 0.13
C VAL A 258 -12.11 23.81 0.94
N THR A 259 -12.59 23.63 2.18
CA THR A 259 -12.81 24.74 3.10
C THR A 259 -11.47 25.19 3.71
N ARG A 260 -11.11 26.45 3.49
CA ARG A 260 -9.86 27.03 4.00
C ARG A 260 -10.11 27.68 5.36
N GLN A 261 -9.48 27.16 6.41
CA GLN A 261 -9.45 27.84 7.70
C GLN A 261 -8.14 28.61 7.84
N HIS A 262 -8.23 29.92 8.13
CA HIS A 262 -7.04 30.73 8.41
C HIS A 262 -6.41 30.25 9.73
N GLY A 263 -5.13 29.95 9.70
CA GLY A 263 -4.40 29.38 10.82
C GLY A 263 -4.34 30.32 12.03
N GLY A 264 -4.81 29.80 13.17
CA GLY A 264 -4.41 30.28 14.48
C GLY A 264 -2.96 29.84 14.83
N LYS A 265 -2.49 30.17 16.03
CA LYS A 265 -1.11 29.91 16.55
C LYS A 265 -0.57 28.48 16.37
N ASN A 266 -1.38 27.49 15.95
CA ASN A 266 -0.99 26.07 15.77
C ASN A 266 -1.05 25.55 14.32
N GLY A 267 -1.02 26.43 13.31
CA GLY A 267 -1.11 26.04 11.91
C GLY A 267 -2.54 25.90 11.39
N GLY A 268 -2.78 26.28 10.11
CA GLY A 268 -4.10 26.21 9.50
C GLY A 268 -4.58 24.79 9.28
N ASN A 269 -5.78 24.47 9.68
CA ASN A 269 -6.53 23.28 9.25
C ASN A 269 -7.28 23.58 7.95
N THR A 270 -7.39 22.54 7.12
CA THR A 270 -8.10 22.61 5.83
C THR A 270 -9.28 21.65 5.86
#